data_f04d22957f811ffa11cf6eaa1d960e32
#
_entry.id   f04d22957f811ffa11cf6eaa1d960e32
#
_cell.length_a   1.000
_cell.length_b   1.000
_cell.length_c   1.000
_cell.angle_alpha   90.00
_cell.angle_beta   90.00
_cell.angle_gamma   90.00
#
_symmetry.space_group_name_H-M   'P 1'
#
loop_
_entity.id
_entity.type
_entity.pdbx_description
1 polymer ?
#
loop_
_entity_poly.entity_id
_entity_poly.type
_entity_poly.pdbx_seq_one_letter_code
_entity_poly.pdbx_strand_id
1 'polypeptide(L)'
;MEEAGKYNEIIRIAALDENDETFCADVHTTEYYKELRSETDESIWMAEYMQEPFEAKGLLFPKSSLMRFKLADIAGKRPDGTIGACDTADKGDDDFCAPFAKVFGPKYFITDVLFTKDPVEVTEPRLAQMVIDTECDQLRIESNNGGRIFAINVRKLVTMKRKSCLI
;
A
#
# COMPACT_ATOMS: atom_id res chain seq x y z
N MET A 1 -8.33 -10.99 11.17
CA MET A 1 -8.43 -11.66 12.48
C MET A 1 -9.81 -12.31 12.74
N GLU A 2 -10.92 -11.78 12.23
CA GLU A 2 -12.26 -12.38 12.40
C GLU A 2 -12.42 -13.79 11.80
N GLU A 3 -11.73 -14.11 10.71
CA GLU A 3 -11.80 -15.45 10.09
C GLU A 3 -11.01 -16.53 10.85
N ALA A 4 -9.91 -16.17 11.51
CA ALA A 4 -9.12 -17.12 12.29
C ALA A 4 -9.86 -17.60 13.55
N GLY A 5 -10.65 -16.72 14.18
CA GLY A 5 -11.47 -17.08 15.37
C GLY A 5 -12.59 -18.09 15.11
N LYS A 6 -12.88 -18.37 13.82
CA LYS A 6 -13.96 -19.30 13.45
C LYS A 6 -13.54 -20.78 13.53
N TYR A 7 -12.23 -21.07 13.46
CA TYR A 7 -11.71 -22.44 13.34
C TYR A 7 -10.62 -22.80 14.34
N ASN A 8 -10.09 -21.83 15.12
CA ASN A 8 -8.98 -22.03 16.04
C ASN A 8 -9.25 -21.32 17.37
N GLU A 9 -8.76 -21.91 18.45
CA GLU A 9 -8.67 -21.22 19.73
C GLU A 9 -7.56 -20.16 19.65
N ILE A 10 -7.89 -18.93 20.03
CA ILE A 10 -6.92 -17.82 20.07
C ILE A 10 -6.50 -17.65 21.53
N ILE A 11 -5.24 -17.97 21.81
CA ILE A 11 -4.62 -17.71 23.10
C ILE A 11 -3.88 -16.38 23.00
N ARG A 12 -4.23 -15.42 23.88
CA ARG A 12 -3.57 -14.13 23.98
C ARG A 12 -2.86 -14.04 25.33
N ILE A 13 -1.56 -13.73 25.29
CA ILE A 13 -0.74 -13.54 26.48
C ILE A 13 -0.13 -12.14 26.38
N ALA A 14 -0.77 -11.19 27.06
CA ALA A 14 -0.27 -9.81 27.12
C ALA A 14 0.97 -9.70 28.03
N ALA A 15 1.88 -8.77 27.71
CA ALA A 15 3.07 -8.51 28.53
C ALA A 15 2.70 -8.00 29.93
N LEU A 16 1.61 -7.21 30.04
CA LEU A 16 1.02 -6.76 31.30
C LEU A 16 -0.47 -7.12 31.34
N ASP A 17 -0.95 -7.55 32.48
CA ASP A 17 -2.36 -7.83 32.74
C ASP A 17 -3.16 -6.54 33.07
N GLU A 18 -4.43 -6.69 33.45
CA GLU A 18 -5.33 -5.60 33.84
C GLU A 18 -4.90 -4.87 35.13
N ASN A 19 -3.98 -5.43 35.93
CA ASN A 19 -3.40 -4.83 37.12
C ASN A 19 -2.01 -4.21 36.84
N ASP A 20 -1.61 -4.12 35.57
CA ASP A 20 -0.26 -3.73 35.14
C ASP A 20 0.85 -4.63 35.74
N GLU A 21 0.58 -5.94 35.88
CA GLU A 21 1.58 -6.93 36.31
C GLU A 21 1.96 -7.87 35.17
N THR A 22 3.26 -8.25 35.13
CA THR A 22 3.75 -9.13 34.06
C THR A 22 3.33 -10.56 34.27
N PHE A 23 3.06 -11.25 33.17
CA PHE A 23 2.78 -12.68 33.14
C PHE A 23 3.96 -13.55 33.59
N CYS A 24 5.21 -13.15 33.32
CA CYS A 24 6.40 -13.94 33.58
C CYS A 24 7.56 -13.07 34.12
N ALA A 25 7.55 -12.80 35.41
CA ALA A 25 8.55 -11.96 36.08
C ALA A 25 9.98 -12.56 36.05
N ASP A 26 10.11 -13.88 35.83
CA ASP A 26 11.41 -14.54 35.70
C ASP A 26 12.13 -14.22 34.39
N VAL A 27 11.41 -13.76 33.37
CA VAL A 27 11.97 -13.36 32.07
C VAL A 27 12.20 -11.84 32.04
N HIS A 28 11.15 -11.07 32.31
CA HIS A 28 11.18 -9.62 32.40
C HIS A 28 10.27 -9.14 33.53
N THR A 29 10.77 -8.22 34.34
CA THR A 29 10.00 -7.69 35.48
C THR A 29 8.89 -6.76 35.02
N THR A 30 7.92 -6.52 35.90
CA THR A 30 6.86 -5.54 35.68
C THR A 30 7.41 -4.14 35.42
N GLU A 31 8.47 -3.75 36.16
CA GLU A 31 9.13 -2.46 36.01
C GLU A 31 9.76 -2.31 34.61
N TYR A 32 10.42 -3.37 34.11
CA TYR A 32 10.99 -3.41 32.76
C TYR A 32 9.90 -3.11 31.70
N TYR A 33 8.75 -3.78 31.78
CA TYR A 33 7.69 -3.55 30.81
C TYR A 33 7.05 -2.16 30.95
N LYS A 34 6.94 -1.60 32.15
CA LYS A 34 6.45 -0.23 32.37
C LYS A 34 7.40 0.82 31.76
N GLU A 35 8.71 0.63 31.91
CA GLU A 35 9.72 1.49 31.32
C GLU A 35 9.65 1.38 29.77
N LEU A 36 9.68 0.18 29.23
CA LEU A 36 9.57 -0.10 27.81
C LEU A 36 8.29 0.51 27.19
N ARG A 37 7.15 0.42 27.87
CA ARG A 37 5.91 1.05 27.44
C ARG A 37 6.03 2.56 27.33
N SER A 38 6.74 3.21 28.24
CA SER A 38 6.92 4.66 28.22
C SER A 38 7.79 5.16 27.06
N GLU A 39 8.65 4.30 26.51
CA GLU A 39 9.58 4.59 25.41
C GLU A 39 9.07 4.10 24.03
N THR A 40 8.05 3.23 24.03
CA THR A 40 7.53 2.59 22.81
C THR A 40 6.28 3.33 22.30
N ASP A 41 6.16 3.49 20.98
CA ASP A 41 4.92 4.01 20.37
C ASP A 41 3.72 3.14 20.75
N GLU A 42 2.58 3.78 21.07
CA GLU A 42 1.39 3.10 21.57
C GLU A 42 0.88 2.01 20.59
N SER A 43 1.00 2.24 19.28
CA SER A 43 0.56 1.27 18.29
C SER A 43 1.45 0.03 18.25
N ILE A 44 2.74 0.21 18.42
CA ILE A 44 3.74 -0.88 18.51
C ILE A 44 3.53 -1.63 19.83
N TRP A 45 3.39 -0.90 20.94
CA TRP A 45 3.14 -1.49 22.25
C TRP A 45 1.91 -2.39 22.23
N MET A 46 0.79 -1.90 21.72
CA MET A 46 -0.46 -2.66 21.66
C MET A 46 -0.37 -3.87 20.73
N ALA A 47 0.29 -3.74 19.59
CA ALA A 47 0.40 -4.83 18.62
C ALA A 47 1.35 -5.94 19.08
N GLU A 48 2.54 -5.59 19.55
CA GLU A 48 3.63 -6.54 19.84
C GLU A 48 3.59 -7.07 21.27
N TYR A 49 3.35 -6.20 22.25
CA TYR A 49 3.42 -6.56 23.66
C TYR A 49 2.04 -6.89 24.27
N MET A 50 0.99 -6.18 23.87
CA MET A 50 -0.36 -6.49 24.34
C MET A 50 -1.12 -7.47 23.46
N GLN A 51 -0.57 -7.81 22.28
CA GLN A 51 -1.19 -8.67 21.26
C GLN A 51 -2.58 -8.17 20.83
N GLU A 52 -2.78 -6.86 20.85
CA GLU A 52 -4.00 -6.15 20.47
C GLU A 52 -3.70 -5.12 19.37
N PRO A 53 -3.42 -5.58 18.12
CA PRO A 53 -3.19 -4.64 17.04
C PRO A 53 -4.46 -3.83 16.77
N PHE A 54 -4.32 -2.52 16.77
CA PHE A 54 -5.37 -1.59 16.41
C PHE A 54 -4.92 -0.65 15.30
N GLU A 55 -5.86 -0.07 14.57
CA GLU A 55 -5.52 0.97 13.62
C GLU A 55 -5.02 2.20 14.40
N ALA A 56 -3.77 2.61 14.19
CA ALA A 56 -3.19 3.77 14.83
C ALA A 56 -4.08 5.00 14.58
N LYS A 57 -4.40 5.75 15.64
CA LYS A 57 -5.09 7.04 15.51
C LYS A 57 -4.18 7.97 14.71
N GLY A 58 -4.73 8.56 13.65
CA GLY A 58 -3.96 9.49 12.80
C GLY A 58 -3.41 8.89 11.52
N LEU A 59 -3.87 7.71 11.09
CA LEU A 59 -3.59 7.21 9.74
C LEU A 59 -4.00 8.28 8.71
N LEU A 60 -3.10 8.61 7.80
CA LEU A 60 -3.35 9.57 6.73
C LEU A 60 -4.58 9.17 5.90
N PHE A 61 -4.81 7.86 5.73
CA PHE A 61 -5.93 7.27 4.99
C PHE A 61 -6.58 6.13 5.79
N PRO A 62 -7.39 6.43 6.84
CA PRO A 62 -8.11 5.38 7.57
C PRO A 62 -9.13 4.70 6.64
N LYS A 63 -9.35 3.40 6.80
CA LYS A 63 -10.30 2.63 5.96
C LYS A 63 -11.70 3.23 5.93
N SER A 64 -12.15 3.85 7.02
CA SER A 64 -13.45 4.50 7.14
C SER A 64 -13.60 5.74 6.24
N SER A 65 -12.49 6.39 5.85
CA SER A 65 -12.49 7.54 4.94
C SER A 65 -12.33 7.17 3.47
N LEU A 66 -11.99 5.91 3.16
CA LEU A 66 -11.84 5.43 1.79
C LEU A 66 -13.22 5.20 1.17
N MET A 67 -13.59 6.03 0.23
CA MET A 67 -14.83 5.88 -0.54
C MET A 67 -14.69 4.78 -1.58
N ARG A 68 -15.75 3.98 -1.73
CA ARG A 68 -15.84 2.95 -2.78
C ARG A 68 -16.81 3.40 -3.85
N PHE A 69 -16.59 2.97 -5.08
CA PHE A 69 -17.45 3.23 -6.23
C PHE A 69 -17.66 1.96 -7.06
N LYS A 70 -18.69 1.98 -7.92
CA LYS A 70 -18.89 0.96 -8.95
C LYS A 70 -18.46 1.54 -10.28
N LEU A 71 -17.91 0.73 -11.19
CA LEU A 71 -17.55 1.20 -12.54
C LEU A 71 -18.73 1.82 -13.29
N ALA A 72 -19.95 1.34 -13.01
CA ALA A 72 -21.18 1.92 -13.55
C ALA A 72 -21.38 3.40 -13.17
N ASP A 73 -20.84 3.86 -12.05
CA ASP A 73 -21.00 5.24 -11.58
C ASP A 73 -20.26 6.25 -12.48
N ILE A 74 -19.25 5.78 -13.20
CA ILE A 74 -18.42 6.59 -14.12
C ILE A 74 -18.57 6.15 -15.59
N ALA A 75 -19.33 5.07 -15.86
CA ALA A 75 -19.53 4.56 -17.21
C ALA A 75 -20.19 5.61 -18.11
N GLY A 76 -19.68 5.76 -19.33
CA GLY A 76 -20.19 6.73 -20.32
C GLY A 76 -19.85 8.19 -20.02
N LYS A 77 -19.18 8.49 -18.91
CA LYS A 77 -18.70 9.85 -18.59
C LYS A 77 -17.28 10.04 -19.12
N ARG A 78 -17.00 11.22 -19.66
CA ARG A 78 -15.65 11.59 -20.08
C ARG A 78 -14.88 12.13 -18.88
N PRO A 79 -13.74 11.52 -18.49
CA PRO A 79 -12.89 12.08 -17.45
C PRO A 79 -12.18 13.35 -17.94
N ASP A 80 -11.78 14.21 -17.02
CA ASP A 80 -10.93 15.36 -17.28
C ASP A 80 -9.50 14.94 -17.65
N GLY A 81 -9.09 13.77 -17.20
CA GLY A 81 -7.82 13.13 -17.52
C GLY A 81 -7.65 11.81 -16.78
N THR A 82 -6.57 11.10 -17.12
CA THR A 82 -6.16 9.88 -16.41
C THR A 82 -4.74 10.09 -15.88
N ILE A 83 -4.55 9.85 -14.60
CA ILE A 83 -3.24 9.97 -13.94
C ILE A 83 -2.82 8.64 -13.32
N GLY A 84 -1.51 8.44 -13.20
CA GLY A 84 -0.92 7.30 -12.51
C GLY A 84 0.17 7.75 -11.54
N ALA A 85 0.37 6.94 -10.52
CA ALA A 85 1.53 7.01 -9.64
C ALA A 85 2.20 5.64 -9.61
N CYS A 86 3.50 5.61 -9.39
CA CYS A 86 4.25 4.36 -9.33
C CYS A 86 5.28 4.43 -8.21
N ASP A 87 5.17 3.52 -7.29
CA ASP A 87 6.19 3.18 -6.31
C ASP A 87 6.96 1.98 -6.85
N THR A 88 8.25 2.19 -7.11
CA THR A 88 9.12 1.16 -7.68
C THR A 88 9.73 0.34 -6.55
N ALA A 89 9.40 -0.95 -6.48
CA ALA A 89 10.17 -1.87 -5.65
C ALA A 89 11.61 -1.95 -6.16
N ASP A 90 12.58 -1.57 -5.31
CA ASP A 90 13.98 -1.91 -5.54
C ASP A 90 14.25 -3.27 -4.85
N LYS A 91 15.37 -3.90 -5.15
CA LYS A 91 15.77 -5.24 -4.71
C LYS A 91 15.38 -5.54 -3.25
N GLY A 92 14.44 -6.45 -3.04
CA GLY A 92 13.99 -6.86 -1.71
C GLY A 92 12.60 -7.50 -1.71
N ASP A 93 12.00 -7.57 -0.52
CA ASP A 93 10.64 -8.11 -0.31
C ASP A 93 9.53 -7.08 -0.59
N ASP A 94 9.88 -5.88 -1.08
CA ASP A 94 8.93 -4.81 -1.34
C ASP A 94 8.06 -5.09 -2.58
N ASP A 95 6.81 -4.66 -2.49
CA ASP A 95 5.83 -4.79 -3.57
C ASP A 95 5.91 -3.60 -4.53
N PHE A 96 5.96 -3.87 -5.83
CA PHE A 96 5.73 -2.85 -6.85
C PHE A 96 4.26 -2.46 -6.88
N CYS A 97 3.96 -1.15 -6.84
CA CYS A 97 2.59 -0.65 -6.88
C CYS A 97 2.44 0.53 -7.83
N ALA A 98 1.53 0.40 -8.80
CA ALA A 98 1.20 1.49 -9.71
C ALA A 98 -0.32 1.61 -9.91
N PRO A 99 -1.02 2.44 -9.11
CA PRO A 99 -2.42 2.79 -9.32
C PRO A 99 -2.61 3.80 -10.46
N PHE A 100 -3.72 3.65 -11.20
CA PHE A 100 -4.20 4.59 -12.20
C PHE A 100 -5.59 5.08 -11.84
N ALA A 101 -5.83 6.38 -11.97
CA ALA A 101 -7.10 6.99 -11.62
C ALA A 101 -7.65 7.86 -12.75
N LYS A 102 -8.95 7.76 -12.99
CA LYS A 102 -9.71 8.72 -13.80
C LYS A 102 -10.12 9.91 -12.94
N VAL A 103 -9.91 11.11 -13.45
CA VAL A 103 -10.17 12.38 -12.75
C VAL A 103 -11.49 12.97 -13.23
N PHE A 104 -12.35 13.38 -12.30
CA PHE A 104 -13.61 14.08 -12.56
C PHE A 104 -13.73 15.23 -11.56
N GLY A 105 -13.33 16.43 -11.95
CA GLY A 105 -13.23 17.58 -11.06
C GLY A 105 -12.33 17.28 -9.85
N PRO A 106 -12.82 17.40 -8.62
CA PRO A 106 -12.03 17.12 -7.42
C PRO A 106 -11.95 15.63 -7.04
N LYS A 107 -12.56 14.73 -7.82
CA LYS A 107 -12.67 13.30 -7.50
C LYS A 107 -11.73 12.46 -8.33
N TYR A 108 -11.07 11.51 -7.69
CA TYR A 108 -10.16 10.54 -8.27
C TYR A 108 -10.75 9.14 -8.12
N PHE A 109 -10.94 8.43 -9.22
CA PHE A 109 -11.47 7.07 -9.23
C PHE A 109 -10.36 6.12 -9.67
N ILE A 110 -9.79 5.36 -8.73
CA ILE A 110 -8.76 4.36 -9.03
C ILE A 110 -9.44 3.22 -9.78
N THR A 111 -9.19 3.13 -11.08
CA THR A 111 -9.81 2.14 -11.97
C THR A 111 -8.93 0.93 -12.21
N ASP A 112 -7.61 1.11 -12.14
CA ASP A 112 -6.64 0.08 -12.46
C ASP A 112 -5.46 0.15 -11.49
N VAL A 113 -4.88 -1.00 -11.16
CA VAL A 113 -3.70 -1.10 -10.30
C VAL A 113 -2.80 -2.21 -10.82
N LEU A 114 -1.52 -1.91 -11.01
CA LEU A 114 -0.48 -2.92 -11.15
C LEU A 114 0.18 -3.12 -9.78
N PHE A 115 -0.06 -4.28 -9.18
CA PHE A 115 0.51 -4.66 -7.90
C PHE A 115 1.16 -6.03 -8.04
N THR A 116 2.48 -6.13 -7.80
CA THR A 116 3.22 -7.37 -8.04
C THR A 116 4.59 -7.36 -7.37
N LYS A 117 5.16 -8.54 -7.17
CA LYS A 117 6.57 -8.77 -6.79
C LYS A 117 7.45 -9.18 -7.97
N ASP A 118 6.94 -9.06 -9.19
CA ASP A 118 7.70 -9.40 -10.38
C ASP A 118 8.92 -8.48 -10.54
N PRO A 119 10.02 -8.97 -11.14
CA PRO A 119 11.22 -8.19 -11.35
C PRO A 119 11.01 -7.08 -12.39
N VAL A 120 11.96 -6.14 -12.43
CA VAL A 120 11.90 -4.92 -13.24
C VAL A 120 11.73 -5.22 -14.75
N GLU A 121 12.30 -6.30 -15.24
CA GLU A 121 12.19 -6.74 -16.65
C GLU A 121 10.75 -7.10 -17.04
N VAL A 122 9.92 -7.45 -16.06
CA VAL A 122 8.50 -7.76 -16.23
C VAL A 122 7.64 -6.52 -15.98
N THR A 123 7.98 -5.75 -14.95
CA THR A 123 7.16 -4.60 -14.52
C THR A 123 7.27 -3.42 -15.47
N GLU A 124 8.46 -3.14 -16.06
CA GLU A 124 8.63 -2.08 -17.07
C GLU A 124 7.69 -2.22 -18.28
N PRO A 125 7.66 -3.36 -18.99
CA PRO A 125 6.78 -3.52 -20.16
C PRO A 125 5.29 -3.58 -19.77
N ARG A 126 4.93 -4.12 -18.61
CA ARG A 126 3.56 -4.14 -18.10
C ARG A 126 3.07 -2.73 -17.77
N LEU A 127 3.89 -1.93 -17.06
CA LEU A 127 3.55 -0.55 -16.75
C LEU A 127 3.42 0.28 -18.04
N ALA A 128 4.33 0.12 -18.98
CA ALA A 128 4.24 0.80 -20.28
C ALA A 128 2.97 0.44 -21.04
N GLN A 129 2.51 -0.81 -20.96
CA GLN A 129 1.25 -1.22 -21.56
C GLN A 129 0.06 -0.58 -20.84
N MET A 130 0.04 -0.58 -19.51
CA MET A 130 -1.04 0.07 -18.75
C MET A 130 -1.15 1.57 -19.02
N VAL A 131 -0.03 2.27 -19.20
CA VAL A 131 -0.03 3.71 -19.60
C VAL A 131 -0.78 3.91 -20.91
N ILE A 132 -0.66 2.95 -21.85
CA ILE A 132 -1.33 3.01 -23.16
C ILE A 132 -2.81 2.62 -23.03
N ASP A 133 -3.10 1.51 -22.35
CA ASP A 133 -4.45 0.96 -22.25
C ASP A 133 -5.39 1.87 -21.43
N THR A 134 -4.85 2.55 -20.42
CA THR A 134 -5.60 3.52 -19.61
C THR A 134 -5.65 4.92 -20.22
N GLU A 135 -4.97 5.14 -21.35
CA GLU A 135 -4.80 6.48 -21.97
C GLU A 135 -4.25 7.49 -20.96
N CYS A 136 -3.25 7.06 -20.16
CA CYS A 136 -2.72 7.86 -19.08
C CYS A 136 -2.04 9.16 -19.60
N ASP A 137 -2.50 10.31 -19.12
CA ASP A 137 -1.97 11.62 -19.49
C ASP A 137 -0.71 11.94 -18.70
N GLN A 138 -0.66 11.55 -17.42
CA GLN A 138 0.46 11.83 -16.54
C GLN A 138 0.74 10.65 -15.62
N LEU A 139 1.95 10.09 -15.68
CA LEU A 139 2.45 9.09 -14.75
C LEU A 139 3.60 9.69 -13.93
N ARG A 140 3.48 9.64 -12.59
CA ARG A 140 4.56 9.97 -11.66
C ARG A 140 5.22 8.68 -11.19
N ILE A 141 6.53 8.61 -11.30
CA ILE A 141 7.34 7.47 -10.84
C ILE A 141 8.28 8.00 -9.77
N GLU A 142 8.34 7.32 -8.63
CA GLU A 142 9.27 7.63 -7.56
C GLU A 142 10.71 7.48 -8.08
N SER A 143 11.58 8.46 -7.78
CA SER A 143 12.91 8.54 -8.40
C SER A 143 14.06 8.08 -7.52
N ASN A 144 13.78 7.62 -6.29
CA ASN A 144 14.77 7.00 -5.42
C ASN A 144 15.18 5.61 -5.93
N ASN A 145 16.29 5.07 -5.43
CA ASN A 145 16.74 3.68 -5.58
C ASN A 145 16.56 3.07 -7.00
N GLY A 146 16.96 3.77 -8.05
CA GLY A 146 16.84 3.22 -9.44
C GLY A 146 15.58 3.64 -10.20
N GLY A 147 14.59 4.22 -9.56
CA GLY A 147 13.32 4.66 -10.20
C GLY A 147 13.52 5.63 -11.36
N ARG A 148 14.62 6.41 -11.38
CA ARG A 148 14.97 7.26 -12.53
C ARG A 148 15.25 6.46 -13.79
N ILE A 149 15.99 5.34 -13.69
CA ILE A 149 16.33 4.48 -14.84
C ILE A 149 15.06 3.78 -15.29
N PHE A 150 14.29 3.25 -14.38
CA PHE A 150 12.99 2.64 -14.62
C PHE A 150 12.07 3.59 -15.41
N ALA A 151 11.92 4.84 -14.97
CA ALA A 151 11.11 5.84 -15.65
C ALA A 151 11.57 6.13 -17.09
N ILE A 152 12.88 6.16 -17.33
CA ILE A 152 13.46 6.35 -18.68
C ILE A 152 13.09 5.16 -19.58
N ASN A 153 13.19 3.94 -19.07
CA ASN A 153 12.88 2.72 -19.82
C ASN A 153 11.41 2.62 -20.15
N VAL A 154 10.52 2.85 -19.16
CA VAL A 154 9.07 2.89 -19.37
C VAL A 154 8.70 3.94 -20.43
N ARG A 155 9.28 5.15 -20.37
CA ARG A 155 9.05 6.21 -21.39
C ARG A 155 9.45 5.76 -22.79
N LYS A 156 10.59 5.11 -22.93
CA LYS A 156 11.04 4.56 -24.24
C LYS A 156 10.04 3.53 -24.77
N LEU A 157 9.60 2.60 -23.91
CA LEU A 157 8.64 1.55 -24.30
C LEU A 157 7.30 2.14 -24.72
N VAL A 158 6.75 3.10 -23.97
CA VAL A 158 5.51 3.82 -24.32
C VAL A 158 5.66 4.52 -25.68
N THR A 159 6.78 5.23 -25.90
CA THR A 159 7.02 5.93 -27.17
C THR A 159 7.09 4.98 -28.36
N MET A 160 7.78 3.84 -28.22
CA MET A 160 7.88 2.81 -29.26
C MET A 160 6.50 2.23 -29.59
N LYS A 161 5.72 1.87 -28.57
CA LYS A 161 4.39 1.27 -28.76
C LYS A 161 3.39 2.25 -29.38
N ARG A 162 3.38 3.53 -28.97
CA ARG A 162 2.53 4.57 -29.58
C ARG A 162 2.86 4.79 -31.07
N LYS A 163 4.12 4.69 -31.47
CA LYS A 163 4.53 4.76 -32.89
C LYS A 163 4.06 3.54 -33.68
N SER A 164 4.04 2.35 -33.10
CA SER A 164 3.57 1.13 -33.78
C SER A 164 2.04 1.05 -33.93
N CYS A 165 1.28 1.80 -33.12
CA CYS A 165 -0.18 1.91 -33.26
C CYS A 165 -0.62 2.92 -34.33
N LEU A 166 0.32 3.68 -34.93
CA LEU A 166 0.05 4.69 -35.97
C LEU A 166 0.37 4.20 -37.39
N ILE A 167 0.68 2.91 -37.53
CA ILE A 167 0.86 2.21 -38.81
C ILE A 167 -0.32 1.28 -39.06
#